data_f215db11938623b160b3010973712456
#
_entry.id   f215db11938623b160b3010973712456
#
_cell.length_a   1.000
_cell.length_b   1.000
_cell.length_c   1.000
_cell.angle_alpha   90.00
_cell.angle_beta   90.00
_cell.angle_gamma   90.00
#
_symmetry.space_group_name_H-M   'P 1'
#
loop_
_entity.id
_entity.type
_entity.pdbx_description
1 polymer ?
#
loop_
_entity_poly.entity_id
_entity_poly.type
_entity_poly.pdbx_seq_one_letter_code
_entity_poly.pdbx_strand_id
1 'polypeptide(L)'
;MNNKFLLATLVATTLTANADVSILGDYEGTFTDGNPGAASYAQDLDLTLVGSTDGAKVTMTMENLTGGSAVTATQVFVETAIEGIALKAGNYKNQNGSGLMQKKSAVTNQFEVSTSIAGAGITLGQVSEASKVTVDASLEVAELDVTVQNVTATDRFITVVANFLGLGVTAETQNTTVGRNTAVSATTNVGALTATTVVIDVNDATAMSQDDGILGDISTAVNGKKVVGGVLSTATTIGTVTGKAFEMNDAMTYTGEIERGALTVGYTKADNTEGVTSAEINVAF
;
A
#
# COMPACT_ATOMS: atom_id res chain seq x y z
N MET A 1 -2.99 34.15 -7.71
CA MET A 1 -4.12 33.21 -7.60
C MET A 1 -3.50 31.83 -7.49
N ASN A 2 -3.82 31.09 -6.43
CA ASN A 2 -3.20 29.79 -6.17
C ASN A 2 -3.66 28.77 -7.23
N ASN A 3 -2.71 28.12 -7.89
CA ASN A 3 -2.96 27.10 -8.94
C ASN A 3 -3.89 25.96 -8.47
N LYS A 4 -4.02 25.76 -7.16
CA LYS A 4 -4.94 24.79 -6.53
C LYS A 4 -6.42 25.15 -6.75
N PHE A 5 -6.76 26.44 -6.79
CA PHE A 5 -8.14 26.88 -7.08
C PHE A 5 -8.51 26.70 -8.56
N LEU A 6 -7.53 26.84 -9.45
CA LEU A 6 -7.77 26.69 -10.89
C LEU A 6 -8.08 25.22 -11.24
N LEU A 7 -7.41 24.27 -10.58
CA LEU A 7 -7.64 22.84 -10.81
C LEU A 7 -9.01 22.39 -10.28
N ALA A 8 -9.40 22.85 -9.08
CA ALA A 8 -10.72 22.55 -8.52
C ALA A 8 -11.86 23.14 -9.38
N THR A 9 -11.66 24.35 -9.92
CA THR A 9 -12.63 24.99 -10.82
C THR A 9 -12.70 24.29 -12.18
N LEU A 10 -11.58 23.80 -12.69
CA LEU A 10 -11.53 23.05 -13.94
C LEU A 10 -12.23 21.69 -13.80
N VAL A 11 -12.03 21.00 -12.70
CA VAL A 11 -12.72 19.73 -12.37
C VAL A 11 -14.24 19.97 -12.30
N ALA A 12 -14.67 21.00 -11.60
CA ALA A 12 -16.10 21.30 -11.45
C ALA A 12 -16.78 21.71 -12.78
N THR A 13 -16.06 22.35 -13.71
CA THR A 13 -16.61 22.78 -14.99
C THR A 13 -16.63 21.71 -16.07
N THR A 14 -15.74 20.71 -15.99
CA THR A 14 -15.72 19.59 -16.95
C THR A 14 -16.70 18.47 -16.59
N LEU A 15 -17.18 18.42 -15.34
CA LEU A 15 -18.11 17.39 -14.85
C LEU A 15 -19.59 17.69 -15.13
N THR A 16 -19.94 18.77 -15.83
CA THR A 16 -21.34 19.21 -15.97
C THR A 16 -22.13 18.54 -17.06
N ALA A 17 -21.56 17.69 -17.89
CA ALA A 17 -22.28 16.98 -18.94
C ALA A 17 -22.00 15.47 -18.90
N ASN A 18 -22.89 14.70 -18.33
CA ASN A 18 -22.83 13.22 -18.25
C ASN A 18 -21.65 12.65 -17.45
N ALA A 19 -21.25 13.32 -16.38
CA ALA A 19 -20.24 12.78 -15.47
C ALA A 19 -20.92 12.06 -14.30
N ASP A 20 -20.54 10.82 -14.05
CA ASP A 20 -20.85 10.13 -12.81
C ASP A 20 -19.93 10.65 -11.71
N VAL A 21 -20.52 11.06 -10.58
CA VAL A 21 -19.75 11.48 -9.40
C VAL A 21 -20.08 10.54 -8.27
N SER A 22 -19.06 9.91 -7.70
CA SER A 22 -19.16 9.13 -6.49
C SER A 22 -18.36 9.77 -5.35
N ILE A 23 -18.90 9.66 -4.15
CA ILE A 23 -18.26 10.07 -2.92
C ILE A 23 -18.08 8.81 -2.11
N LEU A 24 -16.84 8.53 -1.74
CA LEU A 24 -16.47 7.41 -0.89
C LEU A 24 -15.89 7.99 0.40
N GLY A 25 -16.33 7.51 1.53
CA GLY A 25 -15.81 7.92 2.83
C GLY A 25 -15.27 6.74 3.60
N ASP A 26 -14.26 6.98 4.38
CA ASP A 26 -13.70 6.04 5.34
C ASP A 26 -13.50 6.76 6.67
N TYR A 27 -14.11 6.23 7.72
CA TYR A 27 -13.94 6.73 9.08
C TYR A 27 -13.26 5.65 9.90
N GLU A 28 -12.15 6.01 10.51
CA GLU A 28 -11.39 5.19 11.44
C GLU A 28 -11.41 5.84 12.83
N GLY A 29 -11.76 5.06 13.85
CA GLY A 29 -11.65 5.44 15.24
C GLY A 29 -10.87 4.37 16.01
N THR A 30 -9.68 4.70 16.51
CA THR A 30 -8.80 3.77 17.20
C THR A 30 -8.70 4.10 18.68
N PHE A 31 -9.04 3.14 19.53
CA PHE A 31 -8.76 3.17 20.96
C PHE A 31 -7.59 2.24 21.26
N THR A 32 -6.63 2.75 22.02
CA THR A 32 -5.45 1.98 22.42
C THR A 32 -5.26 2.08 23.92
N ASP A 33 -5.12 0.94 24.60
CA ASP A 33 -4.77 0.84 25.99
C ASP A 33 -3.46 0.03 26.12
N GLY A 34 -2.40 0.71 26.56
CA GLY A 34 -1.07 0.13 26.78
C GLY A 34 -0.63 0.37 28.21
N ASN A 35 -0.36 -0.68 28.96
CA ASN A 35 0.20 -0.58 30.29
C ASN A 35 1.75 -0.52 30.20
N PRO A 36 2.45 0.50 30.76
CA PRO A 36 1.99 1.51 31.76
C PRO A 36 1.53 2.85 31.14
N GLY A 37 1.14 2.89 29.88
CA GLY A 37 0.71 4.12 29.22
C GLY A 37 -0.73 4.54 29.59
N ALA A 38 -1.06 5.79 29.34
CA ALA A 38 -2.45 6.24 29.38
C ALA A 38 -3.20 5.73 28.16
N ALA A 39 -4.46 5.33 28.34
CA ALA A 39 -5.35 5.03 27.22
C ALA A 39 -5.45 6.23 26.27
N SER A 40 -5.43 5.98 24.98
CA SER A 40 -5.53 7.01 23.95
C SER A 40 -6.65 6.68 22.97
N TYR A 41 -7.21 7.73 22.40
CA TYR A 41 -8.17 7.64 21.31
C TYR A 41 -7.71 8.51 20.16
N ALA A 42 -7.68 7.95 18.97
CA ALA A 42 -7.43 8.66 17.72
C ALA A 42 -8.62 8.46 16.78
N GLN A 43 -8.84 9.40 15.90
CA GLN A 43 -9.86 9.30 14.86
C GLN A 43 -9.35 9.91 13.57
N ASP A 44 -9.77 9.33 12.48
CA ASP A 44 -9.51 9.83 11.14
C ASP A 44 -10.76 9.73 10.26
N LEU A 45 -10.90 10.63 9.33
CA LEU A 45 -11.93 10.62 8.31
C LEU A 45 -11.28 10.98 6.98
N ASP A 46 -11.36 10.05 6.06
CA ASP A 46 -10.90 10.23 4.69
C ASP A 46 -12.09 10.30 3.74
N LEU A 47 -12.02 11.21 2.78
CA LEU A 47 -13.00 11.32 1.70
C LEU A 47 -12.33 11.23 0.34
N THR A 48 -12.86 10.40 -0.53
CA THR A 48 -12.46 10.31 -1.92
C THR A 48 -13.64 10.69 -2.84
N LEU A 49 -13.41 11.71 -3.65
CA LEU A 49 -14.32 12.13 -4.70
C LEU A 49 -13.82 11.57 -6.03
N VAL A 50 -14.66 10.86 -6.72
CA VAL A 50 -14.36 10.34 -8.07
C VAL A 50 -15.38 10.89 -9.04
N GLY A 51 -14.89 11.60 -10.05
CA GLY A 51 -15.70 12.02 -11.20
C GLY A 51 -15.23 11.28 -12.44
N SER A 52 -16.15 10.70 -13.21
CA SER A 52 -15.83 9.95 -14.42
C SER A 52 -16.73 10.36 -15.59
N THR A 53 -16.16 10.32 -16.78
CA THR A 53 -16.81 10.44 -18.07
C THR A 53 -16.39 9.26 -18.95
N ASP A 54 -16.93 9.12 -20.15
CA ASP A 54 -16.61 8.02 -21.07
C ASP A 54 -15.11 7.89 -21.44
N GLY A 55 -14.31 8.89 -21.17
CA GLY A 55 -12.88 8.87 -21.56
C GLY A 55 -11.91 9.31 -20.47
N ALA A 56 -12.38 9.79 -19.33
CA ALA A 56 -11.51 10.30 -18.28
C ALA A 56 -12.09 10.10 -16.88
N LYS A 57 -11.23 9.89 -15.92
CA LYS A 57 -11.54 9.79 -14.49
C LYS A 57 -10.68 10.77 -13.71
N VAL A 58 -11.30 11.52 -12.82
CA VAL A 58 -10.63 12.41 -11.89
C VAL A 58 -10.83 11.88 -10.48
N THR A 59 -9.76 11.74 -9.74
CA THR A 59 -9.82 11.32 -8.34
C THR A 59 -9.22 12.42 -7.45
N MET A 60 -9.91 12.71 -6.35
CA MET A 60 -9.44 13.64 -5.31
C MET A 60 -9.63 12.98 -3.96
N THR A 61 -8.56 12.83 -3.20
CA THR A 61 -8.59 12.29 -1.84
C THR A 61 -8.24 13.38 -0.85
N MET A 62 -9.00 13.44 0.24
CA MET A 62 -8.78 14.30 1.40
C MET A 62 -8.60 13.39 2.60
N GLU A 63 -7.47 13.50 3.27
CA GLU A 63 -7.13 12.68 4.44
C GLU A 63 -7.14 13.52 5.72
N ASN A 64 -7.35 12.88 6.87
CA ASN A 64 -7.26 13.49 8.20
C ASN A 64 -8.27 14.63 8.44
N LEU A 65 -9.51 14.48 8.02
CA LEU A 65 -10.54 15.53 8.14
C LEU A 65 -10.93 15.84 9.59
N THR A 66 -10.65 14.94 10.54
CA THR A 66 -11.01 15.10 11.97
C THR A 66 -9.93 15.82 12.79
N GLY A 67 -8.73 16.01 12.26
CA GLY A 67 -7.57 16.50 13.00
C GLY A 67 -7.55 18.00 13.34
N GLY A 68 -8.63 18.76 13.05
CA GLY A 68 -8.69 20.21 13.30
C GLY A 68 -7.74 21.05 12.44
N SER A 69 -7.03 20.43 11.52
CA SER A 69 -6.17 21.09 10.54
C SER A 69 -6.99 21.53 9.32
N ALA A 70 -6.44 22.46 8.54
CA ALA A 70 -7.10 22.86 7.30
C ALA A 70 -7.27 21.64 6.38
N VAL A 71 -8.47 21.42 5.88
CA VAL A 71 -8.76 20.36 4.90
C VAL A 71 -7.85 20.54 3.69
N THR A 72 -7.04 19.54 3.41
CA THR A 72 -6.09 19.57 2.30
C THR A 72 -6.32 18.35 1.44
N ALA A 73 -6.51 18.54 0.13
CA ALA A 73 -6.49 17.43 -0.80
C ALA A 73 -5.07 16.84 -0.83
N THR A 74 -4.94 15.60 -0.41
CA THR A 74 -3.65 14.89 -0.38
C THR A 74 -3.32 14.31 -1.74
N GLN A 75 -4.31 13.77 -2.47
CA GLN A 75 -4.12 13.29 -3.82
C GLN A 75 -5.12 13.96 -4.75
N VAL A 76 -4.67 14.40 -5.92
CA VAL A 76 -5.53 14.90 -7.01
C VAL A 76 -4.89 14.49 -8.33
N PHE A 77 -5.54 13.60 -9.07
CA PHE A 77 -5.01 13.13 -10.34
C PHE A 77 -6.12 12.80 -11.35
N VAL A 78 -5.72 12.77 -12.61
CA VAL A 78 -6.57 12.42 -13.76
C VAL A 78 -6.01 11.16 -14.41
N GLU A 79 -6.89 10.26 -14.76
CA GLU A 79 -6.62 9.06 -15.56
C GLU A 79 -7.45 9.11 -16.83
N THR A 80 -6.84 8.77 -17.97
CA THR A 80 -7.53 8.64 -19.26
C THR A 80 -6.84 7.59 -20.12
N ALA A 81 -7.54 7.09 -21.13
CA ALA A 81 -6.96 6.17 -22.10
C ALA A 81 -7.33 6.59 -23.51
N ILE A 82 -6.36 6.58 -24.42
CA ILE A 82 -6.52 6.91 -25.83
C ILE A 82 -5.87 5.79 -26.66
N GLU A 83 -6.67 5.07 -27.41
CA GLU A 83 -6.17 4.02 -28.35
C GLU A 83 -5.21 3.01 -27.71
N GLY A 84 -5.48 2.58 -26.49
CA GLY A 84 -4.65 1.61 -25.75
C GLY A 84 -3.45 2.22 -25.03
N ILE A 85 -3.29 3.53 -25.03
CA ILE A 85 -2.32 4.27 -24.25
C ILE A 85 -3.04 4.84 -23.03
N ALA A 86 -2.68 4.41 -21.82
CA ALA A 86 -3.17 4.97 -20.58
C ALA A 86 -2.29 6.13 -20.12
N LEU A 87 -2.92 7.19 -19.66
CA LEU A 87 -2.28 8.39 -19.14
C LEU A 87 -2.75 8.63 -17.71
N LYS A 88 -1.82 8.95 -16.82
CA LYS A 88 -2.12 9.37 -15.45
C LYS A 88 -1.29 10.59 -15.09
N ALA A 89 -1.91 11.62 -14.54
CA ALA A 89 -1.23 12.88 -14.23
C ALA A 89 -1.80 13.53 -12.96
N GLY A 90 -0.94 14.08 -12.13
CA GLY A 90 -1.32 14.81 -10.92
C GLY A 90 -0.50 14.43 -9.70
N ASN A 91 -1.07 14.67 -8.53
CA ASN A 91 -0.47 14.32 -7.25
C ASN A 91 -1.06 12.98 -6.78
N TYR A 92 -0.24 11.95 -6.68
CA TYR A 92 -0.67 10.62 -6.21
C TYR A 92 0.48 9.82 -5.60
N LYS A 93 0.11 8.73 -4.92
CA LYS A 93 1.05 7.75 -4.34
C LYS A 93 1.22 6.58 -5.32
N ASN A 94 2.44 6.10 -5.50
CA ASN A 94 2.73 4.87 -6.22
C ASN A 94 3.15 3.76 -5.28
N GLN A 95 2.78 2.52 -5.59
CA GLN A 95 3.30 1.35 -4.90
C GLN A 95 4.72 1.05 -5.39
N ASN A 96 5.65 0.88 -4.45
CA ASN A 96 7.00 0.43 -4.73
C ASN A 96 7.09 -1.09 -4.51
N GLY A 97 7.53 -1.81 -5.54
CA GLY A 97 7.60 -3.26 -5.50
C GLY A 97 6.24 -3.92 -5.26
N SER A 98 6.24 -5.07 -4.59
CA SER A 98 5.04 -5.79 -4.17
C SER A 98 4.40 -5.26 -2.88
N GLY A 99 5.08 -4.35 -2.19
CA GLY A 99 4.69 -3.89 -0.87
C GLY A 99 5.20 -4.77 0.28
N LEU A 100 6.05 -5.76 0.01
CA LEU A 100 6.66 -6.58 1.07
C LEU A 100 7.70 -5.81 1.88
N MET A 101 8.46 -4.92 1.23
CA MET A 101 9.57 -4.19 1.84
C MET A 101 9.32 -2.69 1.94
N GLN A 102 8.57 -2.13 1.00
CA GLN A 102 8.27 -0.70 0.98
C GLN A 102 6.78 -0.43 0.89
N LYS A 103 6.35 0.60 1.59
CA LYS A 103 5.01 1.16 1.47
C LYS A 103 4.86 2.01 0.20
N LYS A 104 3.66 2.46 -0.06
CA LYS A 104 3.40 3.45 -1.12
C LYS A 104 4.29 4.68 -0.94
N SER A 105 4.75 5.24 -2.05
CA SER A 105 5.53 6.47 -2.05
C SER A 105 4.78 7.64 -1.39
N ALA A 106 5.49 8.67 -0.99
CA ALA A 106 4.86 9.93 -0.65
C ALA A 106 4.09 10.49 -1.87
N VAL A 107 3.07 11.31 -1.61
CA VAL A 107 2.34 11.99 -2.67
C VAL A 107 3.27 12.95 -3.39
N THR A 108 3.42 12.76 -4.69
CA THR A 108 4.23 13.62 -5.54
C THR A 108 3.46 13.98 -6.81
N ASN A 109 3.79 15.11 -7.41
CA ASN A 109 3.27 15.49 -8.71
C ASN A 109 4.00 14.69 -9.79
N GLN A 110 3.28 13.88 -10.53
CA GLN A 110 3.84 12.93 -11.50
C GLN A 110 2.97 12.83 -12.74
N PHE A 111 3.58 12.30 -13.78
CA PHE A 111 2.94 11.98 -15.04
C PHE A 111 3.40 10.59 -15.49
N GLU A 112 2.46 9.76 -15.89
CA GLU A 112 2.74 8.41 -16.39
C GLU A 112 2.03 8.14 -17.70
N VAL A 113 2.70 7.42 -18.57
CA VAL A 113 2.19 6.89 -19.83
C VAL A 113 2.40 5.38 -19.82
N SER A 114 1.33 4.63 -19.93
CA SER A 114 1.38 3.16 -19.94
C SER A 114 0.79 2.59 -21.22
N THR A 115 1.39 1.55 -21.72
CA THR A 115 0.88 0.79 -22.88
C THR A 115 1.32 -0.66 -22.80
N SER A 116 0.71 -1.52 -23.62
CA SER A 116 1.12 -2.91 -23.76
C SER A 116 1.62 -3.14 -25.18
N ILE A 117 2.81 -3.72 -25.32
CA ILE A 117 3.44 -4.07 -26.59
C ILE A 117 3.76 -5.57 -26.57
N ALA A 118 3.13 -6.32 -27.46
CA ALA A 118 3.33 -7.77 -27.59
C ALA A 118 3.16 -8.55 -26.24
N GLY A 119 2.22 -8.12 -25.41
CA GLY A 119 1.94 -8.73 -24.11
C GLY A 119 2.79 -8.19 -22.96
N ALA A 120 3.81 -7.37 -23.24
CA ALA A 120 4.57 -6.70 -22.20
C ALA A 120 3.95 -5.33 -21.88
N GLY A 121 3.67 -5.06 -20.61
CA GLY A 121 3.29 -3.74 -20.12
C GLY A 121 4.52 -2.86 -19.98
N ILE A 122 4.44 -1.62 -20.41
CA ILE A 122 5.50 -0.62 -20.29
C ILE A 122 4.88 0.65 -19.73
N THR A 123 5.45 1.18 -18.64
CA THR A 123 5.08 2.47 -18.07
C THR A 123 6.29 3.40 -18.06
N LEU A 124 6.12 4.57 -18.63
CA LEU A 124 7.07 5.66 -18.56
C LEU A 124 6.52 6.70 -17.59
N GLY A 125 7.27 7.00 -16.54
CA GLY A 125 6.88 7.95 -15.52
C GLY A 125 7.88 9.10 -15.39
N GLN A 126 7.39 10.26 -14.97
CA GLN A 126 8.21 11.40 -14.58
C GLN A 126 7.64 12.07 -13.35
N VAL A 127 8.47 12.23 -12.31
CA VAL A 127 8.17 13.05 -11.14
C VAL A 127 8.59 14.48 -11.43
N SER A 128 7.71 15.45 -11.22
CA SER A 128 7.90 16.85 -11.67
C SER A 128 9.12 17.57 -11.07
N GLU A 129 9.54 17.15 -9.89
CA GLU A 129 10.69 17.75 -9.18
C GLU A 129 12.00 16.97 -9.39
N ALA A 130 11.92 15.78 -10.01
CA ALA A 130 13.07 14.99 -10.37
C ALA A 130 13.25 15.01 -11.87
N SER A 131 14.43 15.42 -12.34
CA SER A 131 14.78 15.37 -13.78
C SER A 131 14.93 13.93 -14.29
N LYS A 132 14.34 12.95 -13.63
CA LYS A 132 14.48 11.52 -13.95
C LYS A 132 13.19 10.97 -14.50
N VAL A 133 13.29 10.31 -15.62
CA VAL A 133 12.24 9.45 -16.18
C VAL A 133 12.38 8.07 -15.57
N THR A 134 11.30 7.54 -15.01
CA THR A 134 11.20 6.16 -14.57
C THR A 134 10.70 5.29 -15.72
N VAL A 135 11.17 4.07 -15.77
CA VAL A 135 10.69 3.06 -16.73
C VAL A 135 10.34 1.82 -15.94
N ASP A 136 9.10 1.40 -16.02
CA ASP A 136 8.63 0.15 -15.46
C ASP A 136 8.21 -0.79 -16.58
N ALA A 137 8.47 -2.07 -16.43
CA ALA A 137 8.09 -3.10 -17.36
C ALA A 137 7.46 -4.28 -16.64
N SER A 138 6.42 -4.84 -17.23
CA SER A 138 5.77 -6.06 -16.73
C SER A 138 5.59 -7.05 -17.87
N LEU A 139 5.69 -8.34 -17.54
CA LEU A 139 5.50 -9.42 -18.49
C LEU A 139 4.89 -10.62 -17.77
N GLU A 140 3.83 -11.17 -18.35
CA GLU A 140 3.29 -12.46 -17.96
C GLU A 140 3.90 -13.55 -18.86
N VAL A 141 4.56 -14.54 -18.25
CA VAL A 141 5.17 -15.68 -18.95
C VAL A 141 4.71 -16.97 -18.28
N ALA A 142 3.89 -17.73 -18.95
CA ALA A 142 3.23 -18.92 -18.39
C ALA A 142 2.40 -18.54 -17.14
N GLU A 143 2.74 -19.03 -15.96
CA GLU A 143 2.05 -18.70 -14.70
C GLU A 143 2.86 -17.74 -13.83
N LEU A 144 3.80 -17.01 -14.44
CA LEU A 144 4.67 -16.05 -13.76
C LEU A 144 4.36 -14.63 -14.22
N ASP A 145 4.04 -13.75 -13.29
CA ASP A 145 4.00 -12.32 -13.49
C ASP A 145 5.33 -11.71 -13.05
N VAL A 146 6.07 -11.15 -13.97
CA VAL A 146 7.35 -10.49 -13.70
C VAL A 146 7.20 -8.99 -13.89
N THR A 147 7.51 -8.22 -12.87
CA THR A 147 7.51 -6.75 -12.93
C THR A 147 8.89 -6.22 -12.55
N VAL A 148 9.39 -5.27 -13.33
CA VAL A 148 10.61 -4.53 -13.04
C VAL A 148 10.26 -3.05 -12.97
N GLN A 149 10.43 -2.43 -11.80
CA GLN A 149 10.22 -1.00 -11.60
C GLN A 149 11.54 -0.27 -11.53
N ASN A 150 11.55 0.97 -12.03
CA ASN A 150 12.74 1.82 -12.09
C ASN A 150 13.92 1.18 -12.87
N VAL A 151 13.64 0.56 -14.01
CA VAL A 151 14.65 -0.17 -14.83
C VAL A 151 15.94 0.64 -15.04
N THR A 152 15.83 1.96 -15.16
CA THR A 152 16.94 2.88 -15.43
C THR A 152 17.63 3.41 -14.17
N ALA A 153 17.10 3.13 -12.98
CA ALA A 153 17.61 3.64 -11.72
C ALA A 153 18.47 2.61 -10.98
N THR A 154 19.28 3.11 -10.04
CA THR A 154 20.02 2.25 -9.10
C THR A 154 19.06 1.62 -8.07
N ASP A 155 18.04 2.36 -7.65
CA ASP A 155 16.96 1.86 -6.77
C ASP A 155 15.88 1.21 -7.65
N ARG A 156 15.98 -0.08 -7.83
CA ARG A 156 15.17 -0.86 -8.75
C ARG A 156 14.55 -2.06 -8.04
N PHE A 157 13.26 -2.25 -8.28
CA PHE A 157 12.53 -3.44 -7.85
C PHE A 157 12.40 -4.46 -8.97
N ILE A 158 12.55 -5.73 -8.64
CA ILE A 158 12.17 -6.84 -9.48
C ILE A 158 11.24 -7.72 -8.65
N THR A 159 10.01 -7.85 -9.09
CA THR A 159 8.97 -8.64 -8.43
C THR A 159 8.56 -9.78 -9.35
N VAL A 160 8.47 -10.98 -8.80
CA VAL A 160 7.94 -12.18 -9.48
C VAL A 160 6.81 -12.73 -8.65
N VAL A 161 5.65 -12.86 -9.27
CA VAL A 161 4.47 -13.51 -8.65
C VAL A 161 4.16 -14.78 -9.40
N ALA A 162 3.93 -15.86 -8.67
CA ALA A 162 3.57 -17.16 -9.21
C ALA A 162 2.42 -17.77 -8.41
N ASN A 163 1.52 -18.48 -9.11
CA ASN A 163 0.47 -19.27 -8.50
C ASN A 163 0.62 -20.72 -8.97
N PHE A 164 0.95 -21.62 -8.06
CA PHE A 164 1.15 -23.02 -8.40
C PHE A 164 0.41 -23.92 -7.42
N LEU A 165 -0.54 -24.72 -7.92
CA LEU A 165 -1.31 -25.69 -7.13
C LEU A 165 -1.94 -25.13 -5.84
N GLY A 166 -2.42 -23.88 -5.89
CA GLY A 166 -3.03 -23.21 -4.73
C GLY A 166 -2.02 -22.59 -3.76
N LEU A 167 -0.73 -22.60 -4.10
CA LEU A 167 0.32 -21.85 -3.42
C LEU A 167 0.63 -20.57 -4.22
N GLY A 168 0.30 -19.41 -3.67
CA GLY A 168 0.74 -18.11 -4.19
C GLY A 168 2.11 -17.78 -3.64
N VAL A 169 3.06 -17.48 -4.50
CA VAL A 169 4.42 -17.06 -4.12
C VAL A 169 4.73 -15.70 -4.71
N THR A 170 5.22 -14.78 -3.88
CA THR A 170 5.77 -13.51 -4.33
C THR A 170 7.23 -13.44 -3.92
N ALA A 171 8.11 -13.21 -4.87
CA ALA A 171 9.53 -12.96 -4.62
C ALA A 171 9.86 -11.55 -5.11
N GLU A 172 10.55 -10.78 -4.29
CA GLU A 172 10.93 -9.41 -4.58
C GLU A 172 12.40 -9.17 -4.27
N THR A 173 13.06 -8.40 -5.10
CA THR A 173 14.40 -7.88 -4.81
C THR A 173 14.43 -6.38 -5.07
N GLN A 174 14.98 -5.65 -4.13
CA GLN A 174 15.26 -4.23 -4.24
C GLN A 174 16.77 -4.04 -4.32
N ASN A 175 17.25 -3.52 -5.43
CA ASN A 175 18.63 -3.08 -5.53
C ASN A 175 18.71 -1.61 -5.12
N THR A 176 19.63 -1.29 -4.22
CA THR A 176 19.91 0.09 -3.78
C THR A 176 21.36 0.44 -4.10
N THR A 177 21.77 1.66 -3.80
CA THR A 177 23.19 2.06 -3.94
C THR A 177 24.10 1.41 -2.91
N VAL A 178 23.55 0.92 -1.81
CA VAL A 178 24.28 0.36 -0.66
C VAL A 178 24.29 -1.16 -0.71
N GLY A 179 23.17 -1.79 -1.14
CA GLY A 179 23.04 -3.23 -1.10
C GLY A 179 21.81 -3.74 -1.85
N ARG A 180 21.43 -4.97 -1.54
CA ARG A 180 20.26 -5.61 -2.11
C ARG A 180 19.42 -6.22 -1.00
N ASN A 181 18.19 -5.76 -0.85
CA ASN A 181 17.18 -6.41 -0.02
C ASN A 181 16.46 -7.47 -0.85
N THR A 182 16.08 -8.57 -0.23
CA THR A 182 15.25 -9.60 -0.86
C THR A 182 14.12 -10.00 0.05
N ALA A 183 12.93 -10.21 -0.52
CA ALA A 183 11.77 -10.69 0.21
C ALA A 183 11.11 -11.84 -0.54
N VAL A 184 10.60 -12.80 0.20
CA VAL A 184 9.76 -13.88 -0.33
C VAL A 184 8.56 -14.05 0.57
N SER A 185 7.37 -14.11 -0.02
CA SER A 185 6.16 -14.54 0.68
C SER A 185 5.56 -15.76 -0.01
N ALA A 186 4.93 -16.62 0.78
CA ALA A 186 4.18 -17.75 0.28
C ALA A 186 2.84 -17.82 1.01
N THR A 187 1.75 -17.91 0.25
CA THR A 187 0.38 -17.94 0.77
C THR A 187 -0.33 -19.18 0.27
N THR A 188 -1.01 -19.89 1.15
CA THR A 188 -1.86 -21.02 0.81
C THR A 188 -3.16 -21.03 1.59
N ASN A 189 -4.17 -21.69 1.06
CA ASN A 189 -5.45 -21.89 1.71
C ASN A 189 -5.66 -23.37 2.03
N VAL A 190 -6.01 -23.66 3.27
CA VAL A 190 -6.38 -25.03 3.72
C VAL A 190 -7.78 -24.96 4.32
N GLY A 191 -8.78 -25.26 3.51
CA GLY A 191 -10.17 -25.04 3.89
C GLY A 191 -10.47 -23.56 4.07
N ALA A 192 -10.95 -23.18 5.25
CA ALA A 192 -11.20 -21.75 5.60
C ALA A 192 -9.96 -21.03 6.16
N LEU A 193 -8.86 -21.73 6.37
CA LEU A 193 -7.63 -21.15 6.90
C LEU A 193 -6.75 -20.65 5.75
N THR A 194 -6.36 -19.39 5.81
CA THR A 194 -5.30 -18.80 4.98
C THR A 194 -4.02 -18.73 5.80
N ALA A 195 -2.94 -19.26 5.27
CA ALA A 195 -1.62 -19.21 5.88
C ALA A 195 -0.65 -18.49 4.95
N THR A 196 0.03 -17.48 5.47
CA THR A 196 1.07 -16.73 4.74
C THR A 196 2.36 -16.75 5.54
N THR A 197 3.48 -17.00 4.88
CA THR A 197 4.82 -16.86 5.45
C THR A 197 5.59 -15.80 4.70
N VAL A 198 6.47 -15.07 5.41
CA VAL A 198 7.30 -14.01 4.83
C VAL A 198 8.71 -14.14 5.36
N VAL A 199 9.68 -14.00 4.47
CA VAL A 199 11.12 -13.90 4.82
C VAL A 199 11.69 -12.71 4.07
N ILE A 200 12.34 -11.80 4.80
CA ILE A 200 13.03 -10.63 4.23
C ILE A 200 14.48 -10.65 4.70
N ASP A 201 15.42 -10.55 3.78
CA ASP A 201 16.84 -10.40 4.05
C ASP A 201 17.21 -8.92 3.85
N VAL A 202 17.63 -8.26 4.93
CA VAL A 202 17.83 -6.81 4.98
C VAL A 202 19.31 -6.49 4.87
N ASN A 203 19.73 -5.93 3.74
CA ASN A 203 21.10 -5.46 3.54
C ASN A 203 21.20 -3.92 3.47
N ASP A 204 20.07 -3.26 3.22
CA ASP A 204 19.93 -1.81 3.30
C ASP A 204 18.64 -1.46 4.06
N ALA A 205 18.76 -1.28 5.36
CA ALA A 205 17.63 -0.98 6.24
C ALA A 205 17.03 0.42 5.96
N THR A 206 17.82 1.35 5.40
CA THR A 206 17.32 2.69 5.09
C THR A 206 16.29 2.68 3.96
N ALA A 207 16.27 1.61 3.17
CA ALA A 207 15.30 1.39 2.11
C ALA A 207 14.04 0.64 2.58
N MET A 208 13.98 0.20 3.85
CA MET A 208 12.80 -0.44 4.43
C MET A 208 11.82 0.63 4.91
N SER A 209 10.59 0.58 4.43
CA SER A 209 9.58 1.59 4.79
C SER A 209 8.18 1.02 4.97
N GLN A 210 8.04 -0.31 5.04
CA GLN A 210 6.75 -0.94 5.23
C GLN A 210 6.30 -0.86 6.68
N ASP A 211 5.19 -0.20 6.94
CA ASP A 211 4.56 -0.05 8.25
C ASP A 211 3.18 -0.75 8.34
N ASP A 212 2.51 -1.00 7.20
CA ASP A 212 1.21 -1.68 7.10
C ASP A 212 1.29 -3.00 6.33
N GLY A 213 2.45 -3.65 6.30
CA GLY A 213 2.67 -4.89 5.55
C GLY A 213 1.99 -6.11 6.16
N ILE A 214 2.15 -7.25 5.48
CA ILE A 214 1.62 -8.55 5.93
C ILE A 214 2.00 -8.84 7.39
N LEU A 215 3.24 -8.53 7.79
CA LEU A 215 3.75 -8.72 9.15
C LEU A 215 3.48 -7.53 10.08
N GLY A 216 3.09 -6.37 9.56
CA GLY A 216 3.00 -5.10 10.27
C GLY A 216 4.21 -4.21 10.02
N ASP A 217 4.56 -3.35 10.98
CA ASP A 217 5.67 -2.41 10.86
C ASP A 217 7.03 -3.11 10.90
N ILE A 218 7.76 -3.04 9.79
CA ILE A 218 9.14 -3.53 9.63
C ILE A 218 10.12 -2.40 9.30
N SER A 219 9.71 -1.15 9.42
CA SER A 219 10.53 0.02 9.08
C SER A 219 11.78 0.17 9.98
N THR A 220 11.78 -0.48 11.13
CA THR A 220 12.91 -0.47 12.08
C THR A 220 13.87 -1.66 11.91
N ALA A 221 13.73 -2.46 10.84
CA ALA A 221 14.66 -3.54 10.54
C ALA A 221 16.12 -3.04 10.44
N VAL A 222 17.08 -3.90 10.74
CA VAL A 222 18.52 -3.56 10.82
C VAL A 222 19.31 -4.29 9.74
N ASN A 223 20.33 -3.63 9.19
CA ASN A 223 21.25 -4.23 8.20
C ASN A 223 21.86 -5.54 8.68
N GLY A 224 21.91 -6.54 7.80
CA GLY A 224 22.47 -7.86 8.08
C GLY A 224 21.57 -8.75 8.92
N LYS A 225 20.32 -8.32 9.22
CA LYS A 225 19.30 -9.10 9.91
C LYS A 225 18.24 -9.59 8.95
N LYS A 226 17.47 -10.56 9.41
CA LYS A 226 16.29 -11.04 8.68
C LYS A 226 15.03 -10.66 9.43
N VAL A 227 13.96 -10.45 8.66
CA VAL A 227 12.59 -10.46 9.18
C VAL A 227 11.95 -11.75 8.73
N VAL A 228 11.48 -12.53 9.66
CA VAL A 228 10.85 -13.84 9.37
C VAL A 228 9.56 -13.95 10.15
N GLY A 229 8.47 -14.25 9.47
CA GLY A 229 7.20 -14.36 10.16
C GLY A 229 6.12 -15.05 9.36
N GLY A 230 4.94 -15.11 9.96
CA GLY A 230 3.76 -15.68 9.33
C GLY A 230 2.48 -15.11 9.89
N VAL A 231 1.45 -15.27 9.08
CA VAL A 231 0.08 -14.87 9.37
C VAL A 231 -0.83 -16.05 9.14
N LEU A 232 -1.72 -16.29 10.07
CA LEU A 232 -2.82 -17.24 9.95
C LEU A 232 -4.13 -16.48 10.08
N SER A 233 -5.03 -16.64 9.12
CA SER A 233 -6.34 -16.00 9.14
C SER A 233 -7.44 -17.00 8.83
N THR A 234 -8.55 -16.92 9.53
CA THR A 234 -9.73 -17.76 9.28
C THR A 234 -11.03 -17.05 9.57
N ALA A 235 -12.02 -17.27 8.74
CA ALA A 235 -13.38 -16.81 9.00
C ALA A 235 -14.05 -17.75 10.02
N THR A 236 -14.70 -17.18 11.02
CA THR A 236 -15.43 -17.88 12.08
C THR A 236 -16.83 -17.30 12.26
N THR A 237 -17.63 -17.89 13.13
CA THR A 237 -18.97 -17.36 13.47
C THR A 237 -18.92 -16.02 14.23
N ILE A 238 -17.80 -15.71 14.86
CA ILE A 238 -17.61 -14.43 15.60
C ILE A 238 -16.92 -13.36 14.75
N GLY A 239 -16.42 -13.68 13.56
CA GLY A 239 -15.72 -12.78 12.66
C GLY A 239 -14.48 -13.43 12.06
N THR A 240 -13.66 -12.66 11.37
CA THR A 240 -12.34 -13.07 10.90
C THR A 240 -11.35 -13.01 12.05
N VAL A 241 -10.68 -14.12 12.34
CA VAL A 241 -9.63 -14.21 13.36
C VAL A 241 -8.30 -14.28 12.64
N THR A 242 -7.39 -13.37 12.97
CA THR A 242 -6.03 -13.30 12.41
C THR A 242 -5.01 -13.36 13.52
N GLY A 243 -4.02 -14.22 13.37
CA GLY A 243 -2.83 -14.28 14.23
C GLY A 243 -1.59 -14.01 13.40
N LYS A 244 -0.72 -13.14 13.88
CA LYS A 244 0.58 -12.83 13.27
C LYS A 244 1.69 -13.12 14.29
N ALA A 245 2.80 -13.63 13.81
CA ALA A 245 4.03 -13.73 14.61
C ALA A 245 5.21 -13.48 13.68
N PHE A 246 6.13 -12.62 14.10
CA PHE A 246 7.36 -12.37 13.36
C PHE A 246 8.54 -12.05 14.26
N GLU A 247 9.71 -12.43 13.81
CA GLU A 247 11.00 -12.06 14.40
C GLU A 247 11.64 -10.94 13.56
N MET A 248 12.05 -9.89 14.23
CA MET A 248 12.81 -8.78 13.66
C MET A 248 13.83 -8.29 14.68
N ASN A 249 15.08 -8.11 14.25
CA ASN A 249 16.17 -7.65 15.13
C ASN A 249 16.37 -8.54 16.38
N ASP A 250 16.19 -9.86 16.24
CA ASP A 250 16.28 -10.86 17.31
C ASP A 250 15.18 -10.71 18.40
N ALA A 251 14.08 -10.04 18.09
CA ALA A 251 12.91 -9.90 18.95
C ALA A 251 11.65 -10.44 18.27
N MET A 252 10.83 -11.17 19.01
CA MET A 252 9.54 -11.69 18.52
C MET A 252 8.42 -10.70 18.80
N THR A 253 7.56 -10.55 17.82
CA THR A 253 6.28 -9.81 17.95
C THR A 253 5.12 -10.75 17.64
N TYR A 254 4.09 -10.68 18.45
CA TYR A 254 2.85 -11.45 18.31
C TYR A 254 1.68 -10.49 18.24
N THR A 255 0.77 -10.72 17.30
CA THR A 255 -0.48 -9.98 17.18
C THR A 255 -1.63 -10.95 17.00
N GLY A 256 -2.73 -10.73 17.71
CA GLY A 256 -3.99 -11.42 17.52
C GLY A 256 -5.09 -10.42 17.28
N GLU A 257 -5.92 -10.63 16.27
CA GLU A 257 -6.99 -9.70 15.87
C GLU A 257 -8.28 -10.47 15.61
N ILE A 258 -9.40 -9.86 15.95
CA ILE A 258 -10.74 -10.31 15.58
C ILE A 258 -11.45 -9.15 14.91
N GLU A 259 -11.82 -9.34 13.65
CA GLU A 259 -12.57 -8.38 12.85
C GLU A 259 -14.01 -8.85 12.67
N ARG A 260 -14.99 -8.01 12.98
CA ARG A 260 -16.41 -8.27 12.76
C ARG A 260 -17.14 -7.03 12.25
N GLY A 261 -17.45 -7.02 10.97
CA GLY A 261 -18.00 -5.83 10.31
C GLY A 261 -17.04 -4.67 10.41
N ALA A 262 -17.49 -3.56 10.97
CA ALA A 262 -16.68 -2.35 11.12
C ALA A 262 -15.75 -2.37 12.36
N LEU A 263 -15.84 -3.37 13.23
CA LEU A 263 -15.07 -3.43 14.48
C LEU A 263 -13.91 -4.41 14.37
N THR A 264 -12.71 -3.96 14.66
CA THR A 264 -11.51 -4.77 14.87
C THR A 264 -11.05 -4.63 16.32
N VAL A 265 -10.79 -5.74 16.99
CA VAL A 265 -10.17 -5.77 18.32
C VAL A 265 -8.87 -6.54 18.23
N GLY A 266 -7.78 -5.91 18.65
CA GLY A 266 -6.44 -6.44 18.55
C GLY A 266 -5.69 -6.46 19.87
N TYR A 267 -4.70 -7.36 19.94
CA TYR A 267 -3.71 -7.42 20.99
C TYR A 267 -2.35 -7.66 20.36
N THR A 268 -1.38 -6.79 20.69
CA THR A 268 0.00 -6.91 20.21
C THR A 268 0.96 -6.97 21.38
N LYS A 269 1.93 -7.85 21.32
CA LYS A 269 3.00 -8.00 22.29
C LYS A 269 4.32 -8.28 21.60
N ALA A 270 5.36 -7.51 21.94
CA ALA A 270 6.74 -7.81 21.58
C ALA A 270 7.49 -8.38 22.79
N ASP A 271 8.59 -9.11 22.54
CA ASP A 271 9.44 -9.62 23.59
C ASP A 271 9.91 -8.51 24.54
N ASN A 272 9.91 -8.80 25.84
CA ASN A 272 10.30 -7.90 26.92
C ASN A 272 9.47 -6.60 27.01
N THR A 273 8.29 -6.55 26.39
CA THR A 273 7.36 -5.44 26.52
C THR A 273 6.04 -5.90 27.14
N GLU A 274 5.29 -4.98 27.71
CA GLU A 274 3.91 -5.23 28.04
C GLU A 274 3.05 -5.22 26.77
N GLY A 275 1.97 -6.02 26.75
CA GLY A 275 1.09 -6.09 25.60
C GLY A 275 0.19 -4.85 25.50
N VAL A 276 -0.18 -4.51 24.30
CA VAL A 276 -1.07 -3.41 23.95
C VAL A 276 -2.38 -3.97 23.41
N THR A 277 -3.51 -3.50 23.92
CA THR A 277 -4.84 -3.79 23.38
C THR A 277 -5.33 -2.61 22.57
N SER A 278 -5.88 -2.88 21.40
CA SER A 278 -6.51 -1.88 20.53
C SER A 278 -7.94 -2.27 20.18
N ALA A 279 -8.78 -1.29 19.97
CA ALA A 279 -10.08 -1.44 19.35
C ALA A 279 -10.23 -0.36 18.28
N GLU A 280 -10.56 -0.76 17.07
CA GLU A 280 -10.69 0.10 15.91
C GLU A 280 -12.08 -0.04 15.32
N ILE A 281 -12.68 1.06 14.93
CA ILE A 281 -13.93 1.10 14.17
C ILE A 281 -13.62 1.72 12.83
N ASN A 282 -13.85 0.96 11.76
CA ASN A 282 -13.66 1.40 10.40
C ASN A 282 -15.00 1.32 9.65
N VAL A 283 -15.50 2.44 9.14
CA VAL A 283 -16.78 2.55 8.43
C VAL A 283 -16.55 3.21 7.07
N ALA A 284 -16.64 2.40 6.01
CA ALA A 284 -16.67 2.90 4.63
C ALA A 284 -18.12 3.22 4.22
N PHE A 285 -18.34 4.34 3.49
CA PHE A 285 -19.65 4.80 2.99
C PHE A 285 -19.55 5.53 1.66
#